data_b10b9ad81a861cfd6aea67923af7918f
#
_entry.id   b10b9ad81a861cfd6aea67923af7918f
#
_cell.length_a   1.000
_cell.length_b   1.000
_cell.length_c   1.000
_cell.angle_alpha   90.00
_cell.angle_beta   90.00
_cell.angle_gamma   90.00
#
_symmetry.space_group_name_H-M   'P 1'
#
loop_
_entity.id
_entity.type
_entity.pdbx_description
1 polymer ?
#
loop_
_entity_poly.entity_id
_entity_poly.type
_entity_poly.pdbx_seq_one_letter_code
_entity_poly.pdbx_strand_id
1 'polypeptide(L)'
;MTDFAITTKGLKKSYKKTEVLKGVDFNVRRGEIFALLGSNGAGKTTIVKILSTILKADSGSASICGFDVFRQPEKVRESISLTGQFTAVDEVLTGRENLKMIAKLRGIANANQTADNLLKRFGLRDAENRRVGTYSGGMKRRLDITMSLVGTPAVIFLDEPTTGLDPEARIEVWKIVKELADGGTTILLTTQYLEEAEQLADRIAILHEGKIIVNGTLADLKRLFPPAKVEYVEKQPTLEEIFLAIVGKKEEK
;
A
#
# COMPACT_ATOMS: atom_id res chain seq x y z
N MET A 1 -13.67 16.76 -15.57
CA MET A 1 -12.91 15.53 -15.26
C MET A 1 -13.42 15.01 -13.92
N THR A 2 -13.64 13.70 -13.78
CA THR A 2 -14.06 13.15 -12.51
C THR A 2 -12.93 13.29 -11.47
N ASP A 3 -13.25 13.78 -10.27
CA ASP A 3 -12.32 13.99 -9.16
C ASP A 3 -11.75 12.67 -8.60
N PHE A 4 -12.31 11.53 -9.07
CA PHE A 4 -11.96 10.20 -8.62
C PHE A 4 -11.02 9.47 -9.59
N ALA A 5 -9.95 8.90 -9.04
CA ALA A 5 -9.05 7.99 -9.75
C ALA A 5 -9.64 6.58 -9.85
N ILE A 6 -10.35 6.12 -8.81
CA ILE A 6 -11.01 4.81 -8.76
C ILE A 6 -12.47 5.00 -8.35
N THR A 7 -13.37 4.29 -9.01
CA THR A 7 -14.78 4.21 -8.62
C THR A 7 -15.26 2.77 -8.76
N THR A 8 -15.95 2.25 -7.74
CA THR A 8 -16.61 0.95 -7.78
C THR A 8 -18.08 1.10 -7.39
N LYS A 9 -18.96 0.34 -8.05
CA LYS A 9 -20.39 0.31 -7.73
C LYS A 9 -20.92 -1.11 -7.80
N GLY A 10 -21.44 -1.59 -6.67
CA GLY A 10 -22.10 -2.88 -6.54
C GLY A 10 -21.26 -4.08 -6.94
N LEU A 11 -19.91 -4.03 -6.74
CA LEU A 11 -19.05 -5.14 -7.16
C LEU A 11 -19.38 -6.41 -6.40
N LYS A 12 -19.69 -7.49 -7.14
CA LYS A 12 -19.92 -8.82 -6.61
C LYS A 12 -18.96 -9.83 -7.21
N LYS A 13 -18.54 -10.79 -6.40
CA LYS A 13 -17.71 -11.91 -6.83
C LYS A 13 -17.95 -13.14 -5.99
N SER A 14 -18.18 -14.25 -6.66
CA SER A 14 -18.29 -15.56 -6.05
C SER A 14 -17.22 -16.50 -6.59
N TYR A 15 -16.75 -17.40 -5.75
CA TYR A 15 -15.94 -18.54 -6.11
C TYR A 15 -16.71 -19.81 -5.77
N LYS A 16 -17.14 -20.54 -6.80
CA LYS A 16 -18.04 -21.70 -6.65
C LYS A 16 -19.32 -21.30 -5.90
N LYS A 17 -19.49 -21.77 -4.66
CA LYS A 17 -20.66 -21.49 -3.81
C LYS A 17 -20.43 -20.37 -2.78
N THR A 18 -19.23 -19.81 -2.71
CA THR A 18 -18.86 -18.78 -1.71
C THR A 18 -18.90 -17.41 -2.34
N GLU A 19 -19.81 -16.54 -1.91
CA GLU A 19 -19.86 -15.13 -2.30
C GLU A 19 -18.82 -14.37 -1.48
N VAL A 20 -17.75 -13.91 -2.14
CA VAL A 20 -16.61 -13.21 -1.53
C VAL A 20 -16.81 -11.70 -1.52
N LEU A 21 -17.43 -11.13 -2.57
CA LEU A 21 -17.82 -9.73 -2.62
C LEU A 21 -19.34 -9.64 -2.78
N LYS A 22 -19.96 -8.85 -1.89
CA LYS A 22 -21.42 -8.79 -1.73
C LYS A 22 -21.98 -7.40 -2.05
N GLY A 23 -21.48 -6.77 -3.13
CA GLY A 23 -21.89 -5.42 -3.51
C GLY A 23 -21.00 -4.36 -2.87
N VAL A 24 -19.75 -4.23 -3.36
CA VAL A 24 -18.75 -3.32 -2.83
C VAL A 24 -18.79 -1.99 -3.58
N ASP A 25 -18.97 -0.91 -2.82
CA ASP A 25 -19.04 0.47 -3.30
C ASP A 25 -17.98 1.33 -2.61
N PHE A 26 -17.10 1.96 -3.36
CA PHE A 26 -16.21 3.00 -2.88
C PHE A 26 -15.66 3.85 -4.04
N ASN A 27 -15.08 4.97 -3.68
CA ASN A 27 -14.32 5.81 -4.58
C ASN A 27 -13.00 6.25 -3.94
N VAL A 28 -11.99 6.51 -4.77
CA VAL A 28 -10.66 7.01 -4.35
C VAL A 28 -10.38 8.28 -5.15
N ARG A 29 -10.03 9.37 -4.47
CA ARG A 29 -9.67 10.63 -5.10
C ARG A 29 -8.29 10.54 -5.74
N ARG A 30 -7.99 11.44 -6.67
CA ARG A 30 -6.65 11.53 -7.25
C ARG A 30 -5.63 11.99 -6.20
N GLY A 31 -4.47 11.33 -6.15
CA GLY A 31 -3.41 11.62 -5.18
C GLY A 31 -3.69 11.15 -3.75
N GLU A 32 -4.83 10.47 -3.51
CA GLU A 32 -5.22 9.97 -2.19
C GLU A 32 -4.53 8.63 -1.89
N ILE A 33 -4.13 8.44 -0.64
CA ILE A 33 -3.83 7.11 -0.08
C ILE A 33 -5.10 6.54 0.52
N PHE A 34 -5.67 5.55 -0.13
CA PHE A 34 -6.88 4.86 0.31
C PHE A 34 -6.55 3.47 0.83
N ALA A 35 -6.83 3.22 2.12
CA ALA A 35 -6.61 1.92 2.73
C ALA A 35 -7.88 1.07 2.73
N LEU A 36 -7.78 -0.13 2.18
CA LEU A 36 -8.78 -1.18 2.31
C LEU A 36 -8.39 -2.12 3.45
N LEU A 37 -8.90 -1.84 4.64
CA LEU A 37 -8.60 -2.55 5.88
C LEU A 37 -9.58 -3.73 6.06
N GLY A 38 -9.06 -4.90 6.44
CA GLY A 38 -9.90 -6.05 6.73
C GLY A 38 -9.10 -7.30 7.07
N SER A 39 -9.74 -8.27 7.70
CA SER A 39 -9.13 -9.57 8.02
C SER A 39 -8.78 -10.36 6.77
N ASN A 40 -8.00 -11.43 6.94
CA ASN A 40 -7.75 -12.39 5.87
C ASN A 40 -9.06 -13.04 5.42
N GLY A 41 -9.23 -13.17 4.11
CA GLY A 41 -10.46 -13.69 3.52
C GLY A 41 -11.61 -12.67 3.37
N ALA A 42 -11.47 -11.43 3.84
CA ALA A 42 -12.51 -10.39 3.69
C ALA A 42 -12.82 -10.01 2.24
N GLY A 43 -11.90 -10.29 1.29
CA GLY A 43 -12.07 -10.00 -0.14
C GLY A 43 -11.13 -8.91 -0.68
N LYS A 44 -10.16 -8.41 0.11
CA LYS A 44 -9.22 -7.35 -0.27
C LYS A 44 -8.49 -7.65 -1.59
N THR A 45 -7.77 -8.76 -1.64
CA THR A 45 -7.03 -9.19 -2.84
C THR A 45 -7.96 -9.47 -4.03
N THR A 46 -9.21 -9.88 -3.80
CA THR A 46 -10.21 -10.06 -4.86
C THR A 46 -10.56 -8.71 -5.50
N ILE A 47 -10.75 -7.65 -4.70
CA ILE A 47 -10.99 -6.30 -5.20
C ILE A 47 -9.78 -5.82 -6.02
N VAL A 48 -8.56 -5.96 -5.48
CA VAL A 48 -7.33 -5.59 -6.21
C VAL A 48 -7.22 -6.33 -7.55
N LYS A 49 -7.47 -7.64 -7.58
CA LYS A 49 -7.45 -8.44 -8.83
C LYS A 49 -8.49 -7.99 -9.84
N ILE A 50 -9.67 -7.58 -9.39
CA ILE A 50 -10.71 -7.04 -10.30
C ILE A 50 -10.26 -5.69 -10.85
N LEU A 51 -9.84 -4.77 -10.00
CA LEU A 51 -9.42 -3.42 -10.42
C LEU A 51 -8.18 -3.46 -11.31
N SER A 52 -7.25 -4.39 -11.07
CA SER A 52 -6.06 -4.59 -11.93
C SER A 52 -6.34 -5.40 -13.20
N THR A 53 -7.62 -5.68 -13.52
CA THR A 53 -8.06 -6.41 -14.72
C THR A 53 -7.65 -7.88 -14.78
N ILE A 54 -7.13 -8.46 -13.70
CA ILE A 54 -6.71 -9.88 -13.62
C ILE A 54 -7.92 -10.79 -13.46
N LEU A 55 -8.99 -10.29 -12.82
CA LEU A 55 -10.20 -11.06 -12.51
C LEU A 55 -11.44 -10.28 -12.96
N LYS A 56 -12.42 -10.97 -13.54
CA LYS A 56 -13.74 -10.37 -13.83
C LYS A 56 -14.66 -10.47 -12.61
N ALA A 57 -15.36 -9.37 -12.30
CA ALA A 57 -16.47 -9.39 -11.35
C ALA A 57 -17.66 -10.15 -11.96
N ASP A 58 -18.53 -10.68 -11.12
CA ASP A 58 -19.77 -11.35 -11.55
C ASP A 58 -20.86 -10.31 -11.85
N SER A 59 -20.85 -9.18 -11.13
CA SER A 59 -21.72 -8.02 -11.40
C SER A 59 -21.12 -6.73 -10.79
N GLY A 60 -21.76 -5.60 -11.09
CA GLY A 60 -21.31 -4.29 -10.69
C GLY A 60 -20.48 -3.61 -11.77
N SER A 61 -19.93 -2.44 -11.44
CA SER A 61 -19.07 -1.67 -12.35
C SER A 61 -17.85 -1.13 -11.60
N ALA A 62 -16.76 -0.93 -12.35
CA ALA A 62 -15.55 -0.30 -11.85
C ALA A 62 -14.90 0.55 -12.94
N SER A 63 -14.34 1.69 -12.56
CA SER A 63 -13.56 2.53 -13.45
C SER A 63 -12.28 3.01 -12.77
N ILE A 64 -11.22 3.17 -13.57
CA ILE A 64 -9.92 3.71 -13.14
C ILE A 64 -9.51 4.79 -14.12
N CYS A 65 -9.21 5.98 -13.61
CA CYS A 65 -8.88 7.17 -14.40
C CYS A 65 -9.92 7.50 -15.47
N GLY A 66 -11.21 7.11 -15.25
CA GLY A 66 -12.31 7.28 -16.19
C GLY A 66 -12.47 6.14 -17.20
N PHE A 67 -11.58 5.15 -17.22
CA PHE A 67 -11.68 3.97 -18.07
C PHE A 67 -12.43 2.84 -17.38
N ASP A 68 -13.39 2.23 -18.05
CA ASP A 68 -14.14 1.09 -17.55
C ASP A 68 -13.22 -0.15 -17.47
N VAL A 69 -13.12 -0.76 -16.27
CA VAL A 69 -12.24 -1.89 -16.00
C VAL A 69 -12.55 -3.12 -16.86
N PHE A 70 -13.82 -3.29 -17.25
CA PHE A 70 -14.28 -4.47 -18.00
C PHE A 70 -14.30 -4.27 -19.51
N ARG A 71 -14.51 -3.01 -19.94
CA ARG A 71 -14.63 -2.66 -21.36
C ARG A 71 -13.34 -2.11 -21.97
N GLN A 72 -12.48 -1.48 -21.15
CA GLN A 72 -11.26 -0.81 -21.57
C GLN A 72 -10.04 -1.29 -20.75
N PRO A 73 -9.83 -2.62 -20.57
CA PRO A 73 -8.81 -3.14 -19.68
C PRO A 73 -7.37 -2.75 -20.09
N GLU A 74 -7.12 -2.51 -21.36
CA GLU A 74 -5.80 -2.08 -21.86
C GLU A 74 -5.46 -0.68 -21.34
N LYS A 75 -6.38 0.28 -21.47
CA LYS A 75 -6.18 1.65 -20.95
C LYS A 75 -6.07 1.68 -19.43
N VAL A 76 -6.79 0.79 -18.76
CA VAL A 76 -6.64 0.61 -17.30
C VAL A 76 -5.23 0.15 -16.99
N ARG A 77 -4.71 -0.90 -17.65
CA ARG A 77 -3.34 -1.44 -17.42
C ARG A 77 -2.24 -0.43 -17.71
N GLU A 78 -2.43 0.46 -18.68
CA GLU A 78 -1.50 1.57 -18.94
C GLU A 78 -1.45 2.58 -17.80
N SER A 79 -2.58 2.75 -17.08
CA SER A 79 -2.73 3.75 -16.00
C SER A 79 -2.33 3.25 -14.63
N ILE A 80 -2.12 1.93 -14.47
CA ILE A 80 -1.92 1.31 -13.16
C ILE A 80 -0.57 0.61 -13.02
N SER A 81 -0.19 0.37 -11.77
CA SER A 81 0.77 -0.66 -11.40
C SER A 81 0.27 -1.45 -10.20
N LEU A 82 0.74 -2.68 -10.07
CA LEU A 82 0.38 -3.59 -8.98
C LEU A 82 1.64 -4.17 -8.35
N THR A 83 1.76 -4.00 -7.04
CA THR A 83 2.70 -4.71 -6.19
C THR A 83 1.90 -5.69 -5.34
N GLY A 84 2.10 -6.99 -5.60
CA GLY A 84 1.37 -8.05 -4.91
C GLY A 84 1.89 -8.34 -3.51
N GLN A 85 1.27 -9.31 -2.83
CA GLN A 85 1.69 -9.77 -1.51
C GLN A 85 3.11 -10.38 -1.54
N PHE A 86 3.44 -11.11 -2.62
CA PHE A 86 4.79 -11.62 -2.86
C PHE A 86 5.54 -10.66 -3.79
N THR A 87 6.82 -10.45 -3.51
CA THR A 87 7.67 -9.62 -4.36
C THR A 87 7.85 -10.24 -5.74
N ALA A 88 7.71 -9.43 -6.79
CA ALA A 88 7.86 -9.86 -8.18
C ALA A 88 9.29 -9.65 -8.72
N VAL A 89 10.27 -9.56 -7.83
CA VAL A 89 11.68 -9.37 -8.19
C VAL A 89 12.32 -10.69 -8.67
N ASP A 90 13.13 -10.62 -9.70
CA ASP A 90 14.00 -11.74 -10.09
C ASP A 90 15.26 -11.73 -9.22
N GLU A 91 15.43 -12.78 -8.41
CA GLU A 91 16.52 -12.89 -7.44
C GLU A 91 17.88 -13.19 -8.09
N VAL A 92 17.90 -13.70 -9.32
CA VAL A 92 19.13 -13.99 -10.08
C VAL A 92 19.72 -12.70 -10.66
N LEU A 93 18.86 -11.75 -11.02
CA LEU A 93 19.21 -10.44 -11.53
C LEU A 93 19.67 -9.49 -10.42
N THR A 94 20.42 -8.47 -10.80
CA THR A 94 20.73 -7.32 -9.94
C THR A 94 19.53 -6.38 -9.82
N GLY A 95 19.55 -5.47 -8.83
CA GLY A 95 18.49 -4.46 -8.69
C GLY A 95 18.34 -3.60 -9.95
N ARG A 96 19.45 -3.22 -10.56
CA ARG A 96 19.50 -2.47 -11.83
C ARG A 96 18.88 -3.25 -12.99
N GLU A 97 19.22 -4.53 -13.12
CA GLU A 97 18.69 -5.38 -14.20
C GLU A 97 17.18 -5.60 -14.07
N ASN A 98 16.67 -5.80 -12.87
CA ASN A 98 15.23 -5.87 -12.60
C ASN A 98 14.49 -4.61 -13.11
N LEU A 99 14.97 -3.42 -12.74
CA LEU A 99 14.36 -2.16 -13.20
C LEU A 99 14.45 -1.97 -14.71
N LYS A 100 15.61 -2.30 -15.31
CA LYS A 100 15.79 -2.24 -16.77
C LYS A 100 14.88 -3.20 -17.51
N MET A 101 14.66 -4.40 -16.97
CA MET A 101 13.74 -5.39 -17.54
C MET A 101 12.32 -4.83 -17.58
N ILE A 102 11.81 -4.30 -16.46
CA ILE A 102 10.47 -3.70 -16.41
C ILE A 102 10.37 -2.47 -17.33
N ALA A 103 11.40 -1.62 -17.36
CA ALA A 103 11.42 -0.45 -18.25
C ALA A 103 11.32 -0.86 -19.73
N LYS A 104 12.03 -1.91 -20.15
CA LYS A 104 11.92 -2.46 -21.51
C LYS A 104 10.54 -3.04 -21.78
N LEU A 105 9.97 -3.82 -20.85
CA LEU A 105 8.63 -4.40 -20.99
C LEU A 105 7.55 -3.32 -21.13
N ARG A 106 7.75 -2.17 -20.47
CA ARG A 106 6.85 -1.00 -20.60
C ARG A 106 7.17 -0.08 -21.79
N GLY A 107 8.14 -0.43 -22.64
CA GLY A 107 8.53 0.36 -23.81
C GLY A 107 9.19 1.70 -23.48
N ILE A 108 9.82 1.81 -22.31
CA ILE A 108 10.52 3.04 -21.89
C ILE A 108 11.86 3.15 -22.67
N ALA A 109 11.98 4.20 -23.46
CA ALA A 109 13.14 4.40 -24.35
C ALA A 109 14.48 4.46 -23.58
N ASN A 110 14.52 5.15 -22.43
CA ASN A 110 15.74 5.36 -21.67
C ASN A 110 15.76 4.47 -20.39
N ALA A 111 15.69 3.15 -20.55
CA ALA A 111 15.64 2.18 -19.45
C ALA A 111 16.81 2.33 -18.45
N ASN A 112 18.03 2.66 -18.93
CA ASN A 112 19.19 2.88 -18.06
C ASN A 112 18.98 4.09 -17.16
N GLN A 113 18.62 5.24 -17.73
CA GLN A 113 18.40 6.49 -16.99
C GLN A 113 17.24 6.36 -15.99
N THR A 114 16.17 5.67 -16.39
CA THR A 114 15.03 5.38 -15.52
C THR A 114 15.46 4.54 -14.32
N ALA A 115 16.24 3.48 -14.53
CA ALA A 115 16.77 2.64 -13.46
C ALA A 115 17.68 3.44 -12.52
N ASP A 116 18.62 4.26 -13.06
CA ASP A 116 19.51 5.10 -12.25
C ASP A 116 18.76 6.07 -11.36
N ASN A 117 17.78 6.77 -11.91
CA ASN A 117 16.97 7.74 -11.18
C ASN A 117 16.17 7.07 -10.05
N LEU A 118 15.54 5.94 -10.33
CA LEU A 118 14.74 5.19 -9.36
C LEU A 118 15.60 4.57 -8.25
N LEU A 119 16.73 3.96 -8.59
CA LEU A 119 17.66 3.40 -7.60
C LEU A 119 18.21 4.47 -6.66
N LYS A 120 18.54 5.65 -7.20
CA LYS A 120 18.99 6.79 -6.41
C LYS A 120 17.89 7.29 -5.48
N ARG A 121 16.68 7.48 -6.02
CA ARG A 121 15.54 8.04 -5.30
C ARG A 121 15.14 7.17 -4.11
N PHE A 122 15.16 5.84 -4.27
CA PHE A 122 14.69 4.90 -3.25
C PHE A 122 15.81 4.23 -2.44
N GLY A 123 17.02 4.82 -2.42
CA GLY A 123 18.11 4.40 -1.55
C GLY A 123 18.64 2.99 -1.84
N LEU A 124 18.59 2.56 -3.12
CA LEU A 124 19.07 1.25 -3.56
C LEU A 124 20.37 1.33 -4.39
N ARG A 125 20.96 2.53 -4.52
CA ARG A 125 22.13 2.75 -5.39
C ARG A 125 23.36 1.94 -4.98
N ASP A 126 23.63 1.85 -3.68
CA ASP A 126 24.80 1.14 -3.15
C ASP A 126 24.72 -0.39 -3.38
N ALA A 127 23.51 -0.91 -3.56
CA ALA A 127 23.25 -2.32 -3.81
C ALA A 127 22.88 -2.63 -5.28
N GLU A 128 22.84 -1.63 -6.16
CA GLU A 128 22.28 -1.73 -7.51
C GLU A 128 22.88 -2.87 -8.37
N ASN A 129 24.17 -3.18 -8.18
CA ASN A 129 24.90 -4.20 -8.93
C ASN A 129 25.00 -5.54 -8.17
N ARG A 130 24.42 -5.64 -6.98
CA ARG A 130 24.33 -6.91 -6.24
C ARG A 130 23.12 -7.71 -6.73
N ARG A 131 23.22 -9.04 -6.74
CA ARG A 131 22.08 -9.92 -7.01
C ARG A 131 21.00 -9.74 -5.95
N VAL A 132 19.74 -9.63 -6.39
CA VAL A 132 18.59 -9.41 -5.49
C VAL A 132 18.40 -10.57 -4.52
N GLY A 133 18.84 -11.78 -4.84
CA GLY A 133 18.87 -12.90 -3.89
C GLY A 133 19.65 -12.61 -2.60
N THR A 134 20.60 -11.64 -2.61
CA THR A 134 21.39 -11.22 -1.45
C THR A 134 20.79 -10.02 -0.69
N TYR A 135 19.64 -9.51 -1.14
CA TYR A 135 18.95 -8.38 -0.48
C TYR A 135 18.22 -8.85 0.77
N SER A 136 18.08 -7.95 1.77
CA SER A 136 17.14 -8.17 2.88
C SER A 136 15.69 -8.16 2.37
N GLY A 137 14.76 -8.69 3.16
CA GLY A 137 13.32 -8.64 2.84
C GLY A 137 12.83 -7.20 2.57
N GLY A 138 13.23 -6.25 3.40
CA GLY A 138 12.93 -4.83 3.21
C GLY A 138 13.51 -4.26 1.92
N MET A 139 14.75 -4.60 1.56
CA MET A 139 15.35 -4.19 0.29
C MET A 139 14.63 -4.79 -0.93
N LYS A 140 14.24 -6.07 -0.86
CA LYS A 140 13.46 -6.72 -1.93
C LYS A 140 12.11 -6.01 -2.11
N ARG A 141 11.42 -5.72 -1.01
CA ARG A 141 10.13 -5.01 -1.04
C ARG A 141 10.26 -3.59 -1.56
N ARG A 142 11.30 -2.88 -1.15
CA ARG A 142 11.62 -1.55 -1.67
C ARG A 142 11.88 -1.56 -3.17
N LEU A 143 12.66 -2.53 -3.66
CA LEU A 143 12.88 -2.70 -5.10
C LEU A 143 11.58 -3.01 -5.85
N ASP A 144 10.73 -3.89 -5.33
CA ASP A 144 9.45 -4.27 -5.92
C ASP A 144 8.51 -3.07 -6.07
N ILE A 145 8.38 -2.24 -5.01
CA ILE A 145 7.64 -0.98 -5.08
C ILE A 145 8.29 -0.03 -6.09
N THR A 146 9.61 0.06 -6.10
CA THR A 146 10.35 0.90 -7.06
C THR A 146 10.10 0.46 -8.51
N MET A 147 10.04 -0.84 -8.78
CA MET A 147 9.69 -1.39 -10.10
C MET A 147 8.28 -0.99 -10.53
N SER A 148 7.34 -0.89 -9.59
CA SER A 148 5.97 -0.47 -9.87
C SER A 148 5.85 0.97 -10.37
N LEU A 149 6.88 1.80 -10.14
CA LEU A 149 6.92 3.20 -10.58
C LEU A 149 7.42 3.40 -12.01
N VAL A 150 7.96 2.38 -12.61
CA VAL A 150 8.41 2.45 -14.00
C VAL A 150 7.23 2.79 -14.90
N GLY A 151 7.32 3.86 -15.68
CA GLY A 151 6.25 4.35 -16.53
C GLY A 151 5.27 5.32 -15.85
N THR A 152 5.54 5.77 -14.64
CA THR A 152 4.77 6.80 -13.90
C THR A 152 3.26 6.53 -13.87
N PRO A 153 2.81 5.41 -13.28
CA PRO A 153 1.39 5.07 -13.23
C PRO A 153 0.60 6.11 -12.43
N ALA A 154 -0.64 6.38 -12.86
CA ALA A 154 -1.54 7.28 -12.14
C ALA A 154 -2.10 6.65 -10.86
N VAL A 155 -2.18 5.31 -10.82
CA VAL A 155 -2.69 4.53 -9.67
C VAL A 155 -1.75 3.37 -9.39
N ILE A 156 -1.40 3.18 -8.11
CA ILE A 156 -0.64 2.03 -7.64
C ILE A 156 -1.49 1.22 -6.66
N PHE A 157 -1.58 -0.08 -6.90
CA PHE A 157 -2.14 -1.04 -5.96
C PHE A 157 -1.01 -1.67 -5.15
N LEU A 158 -1.11 -1.62 -3.83
CA LEU A 158 -0.21 -2.26 -2.88
C LEU A 158 -0.99 -3.31 -2.07
N ASP A 159 -0.82 -4.59 -2.41
CA ASP A 159 -1.51 -5.67 -1.71
C ASP A 159 -0.65 -6.16 -0.53
N GLU A 160 -1.04 -5.77 0.70
CA GLU A 160 -0.36 -6.06 1.97
C GLU A 160 1.15 -5.72 1.94
N PRO A 161 1.53 -4.45 1.72
CA PRO A 161 2.91 -4.08 1.36
C PRO A 161 3.96 -4.35 2.44
N THR A 162 3.58 -4.46 3.71
CA THR A 162 4.54 -4.64 4.81
C THR A 162 4.45 -5.99 5.51
N THR A 163 3.66 -6.92 4.96
CA THR A 163 3.53 -8.27 5.52
C THR A 163 4.88 -8.98 5.54
N GLY A 164 5.26 -9.51 6.71
CA GLY A 164 6.52 -10.24 6.90
C GLY A 164 7.77 -9.37 7.03
N LEU A 165 7.64 -8.05 7.06
CA LEU A 165 8.76 -7.14 7.30
C LEU A 165 8.95 -6.87 8.80
N ASP A 166 10.20 -6.68 9.21
CA ASP A 166 10.53 -6.14 10.52
C ASP A 166 10.06 -4.68 10.67
N PRO A 167 9.97 -4.14 11.91
CA PRO A 167 9.46 -2.80 12.16
C PRO A 167 10.22 -1.69 11.43
N GLU A 168 11.54 -1.80 11.30
CA GLU A 168 12.38 -0.80 10.65
C GLU A 168 12.11 -0.77 9.13
N ALA A 169 12.13 -1.93 8.48
CA ALA A 169 11.80 -2.07 7.06
C ALA A 169 10.37 -1.60 6.75
N ARG A 170 9.41 -1.81 7.66
CA ARG A 170 8.04 -1.32 7.53
C ARG A 170 7.99 0.20 7.48
N ILE A 171 8.68 0.89 8.40
CA ILE A 171 8.76 2.36 8.43
C ILE A 171 9.36 2.91 7.13
N GLU A 172 10.38 2.25 6.58
CA GLU A 172 10.98 2.65 5.31
C GLU A 172 9.99 2.52 4.13
N VAL A 173 9.22 1.43 4.08
CA VAL A 173 8.16 1.26 3.08
C VAL A 173 7.09 2.34 3.22
N TRP A 174 6.67 2.66 4.45
CA TRP A 174 5.70 3.73 4.70
C TRP A 174 6.18 5.10 4.21
N LYS A 175 7.45 5.43 4.42
CA LYS A 175 8.05 6.68 3.89
C LYS A 175 7.94 6.74 2.37
N ILE A 176 8.26 5.64 1.69
CA ILE A 176 8.16 5.53 0.23
C ILE A 176 6.71 5.76 -0.22
N VAL A 177 5.74 5.10 0.42
CA VAL A 177 4.32 5.23 0.07
C VAL A 177 3.84 6.67 0.21
N LYS A 178 4.21 7.36 1.30
CA LYS A 178 3.89 8.78 1.49
C LYS A 178 4.53 9.67 0.41
N GLU A 179 5.82 9.48 0.15
CA GLU A 179 6.54 10.23 -0.89
C GLU A 179 5.88 10.09 -2.28
N LEU A 180 5.33 8.92 -2.58
CA LEU A 180 4.63 8.68 -3.85
C LEU A 180 3.29 9.44 -3.93
N ALA A 181 2.54 9.45 -2.85
CA ALA A 181 1.27 10.18 -2.77
C ALA A 181 1.50 11.69 -2.82
N ASP A 182 2.50 12.21 -2.10
CA ASP A 182 2.92 13.61 -2.14
C ASP A 182 3.34 14.03 -3.56
N GLY A 183 3.87 13.10 -4.36
CA GLY A 183 4.16 13.27 -5.78
C GLY A 183 2.94 13.20 -6.70
N GLY A 184 1.73 13.07 -6.15
CA GLY A 184 0.46 13.05 -6.89
C GLY A 184 0.01 11.66 -7.36
N THR A 185 0.71 10.58 -7.01
CA THR A 185 0.30 9.21 -7.34
C THR A 185 -0.85 8.77 -6.43
N THR A 186 -1.93 8.26 -7.01
CA THR A 186 -3.03 7.67 -6.23
C THR A 186 -2.65 6.27 -5.75
N ILE A 187 -2.88 5.96 -4.48
CA ILE A 187 -2.52 4.67 -3.90
C ILE A 187 -3.75 4.01 -3.30
N LEU A 188 -4.02 2.77 -3.72
CA LEU A 188 -4.93 1.88 -3.02
C LEU A 188 -4.09 0.79 -2.37
N LEU A 189 -4.00 0.80 -1.05
CA LEU A 189 -3.35 -0.25 -0.29
C LEU A 189 -4.36 -1.16 0.39
N THR A 190 -4.07 -2.44 0.44
CA THR A 190 -4.80 -3.37 1.29
C THR A 190 -3.96 -3.71 2.51
N THR A 191 -4.58 -3.86 3.64
CA THR A 191 -3.88 -4.26 4.87
C THR A 191 -4.81 -4.94 5.86
N GLN A 192 -4.23 -5.72 6.75
CA GLN A 192 -4.87 -6.21 7.98
C GLN A 192 -4.33 -5.50 9.23
N TYR A 193 -3.28 -4.70 9.07
CA TYR A 193 -2.63 -3.99 10.16
C TYR A 193 -3.26 -2.62 10.36
N LEU A 194 -3.87 -2.41 11.54
CA LEU A 194 -4.51 -1.16 11.92
C LEU A 194 -3.53 0.01 11.89
N GLU A 195 -2.32 -0.22 12.42
CA GLU A 195 -1.26 0.78 12.48
C GLU A 195 -0.87 1.29 11.08
N GLU A 196 -0.75 0.38 10.09
CA GLU A 196 -0.43 0.76 8.72
C GLU A 196 -1.51 1.66 8.10
N ALA A 197 -2.79 1.30 8.29
CA ALA A 197 -3.89 2.13 7.83
C ALA A 197 -3.92 3.50 8.54
N GLU A 198 -3.67 3.54 9.85
CA GLU A 198 -3.64 4.78 10.64
C GLU A 198 -2.48 5.70 10.23
N GLN A 199 -1.30 5.13 9.94
CA GLN A 199 -0.11 5.89 9.59
C GLN A 199 -0.10 6.41 8.15
N LEU A 200 -0.73 5.69 7.21
CA LEU A 200 -0.61 5.99 5.79
C LEU A 200 -1.86 6.63 5.19
N ALA A 201 -3.05 6.19 5.59
CA ALA A 201 -4.24 6.45 4.80
C ALA A 201 -4.85 7.83 5.07
N ASP A 202 -5.22 8.53 4.01
CA ASP A 202 -6.10 9.70 4.07
C ASP A 202 -7.54 9.26 4.38
N ARG A 203 -7.96 8.13 3.77
CA ARG A 203 -9.25 7.50 4.03
C ARG A 203 -9.12 5.99 4.14
N ILE A 204 -9.94 5.41 5.02
CA ILE A 204 -9.95 4.00 5.34
C ILE A 204 -11.35 3.45 5.07
N ALA A 205 -11.42 2.38 4.28
CA ALA A 205 -12.62 1.55 4.15
C ALA A 205 -12.41 0.23 4.90
N ILE A 206 -13.31 -0.09 5.82
CA ILE A 206 -13.29 -1.37 6.54
C ILE A 206 -14.13 -2.37 5.75
N LEU A 207 -13.45 -3.40 5.22
CA LEU A 207 -14.04 -4.52 4.50
C LEU A 207 -14.23 -5.69 5.45
N HIS A 208 -15.47 -6.12 5.63
CA HIS A 208 -15.83 -7.27 6.45
C HIS A 208 -16.84 -8.15 5.72
N GLU A 209 -16.56 -9.44 5.65
CA GLU A 209 -17.42 -10.44 4.97
C GLU A 209 -17.92 -10.04 3.58
N GLY A 210 -17.05 -9.41 2.80
CA GLY A 210 -17.35 -9.01 1.42
C GLY A 210 -18.15 -7.72 1.28
N LYS A 211 -18.31 -6.93 2.35
CA LYS A 211 -19.00 -5.62 2.35
C LYS A 211 -18.12 -4.55 2.97
N ILE A 212 -18.20 -3.33 2.46
CA ILE A 212 -17.64 -2.17 3.16
C ILE A 212 -18.65 -1.76 4.23
N ILE A 213 -18.22 -1.83 5.49
CA ILE A 213 -19.05 -1.49 6.66
C ILE A 213 -18.85 -0.05 7.12
N VAL A 214 -17.68 0.52 6.87
CA VAL A 214 -17.33 1.92 7.18
C VAL A 214 -16.37 2.43 6.11
N ASN A 215 -16.50 3.72 5.75
CA ASN A 215 -15.58 4.42 4.84
C ASN A 215 -15.51 5.90 5.24
N GLY A 216 -14.33 6.37 5.61
CA GLY A 216 -14.10 7.76 6.03
C GLY A 216 -12.65 8.02 6.39
N THR A 217 -12.37 9.24 6.82
CA THR A 217 -11.07 9.58 7.42
C THR A 217 -10.91 8.91 8.78
N LEU A 218 -9.69 8.81 9.30
CA LEU A 218 -9.46 8.30 10.65
C LEU A 218 -10.26 9.09 11.70
N ALA A 219 -10.39 10.41 11.52
CA ALA A 219 -11.19 11.26 12.40
C ALA A 219 -12.69 10.89 12.35
N ASP A 220 -13.22 10.59 11.15
CA ASP A 220 -14.61 10.15 11.00
C ASP A 220 -14.84 8.81 11.68
N LEU A 221 -13.91 7.86 11.53
CA LEU A 221 -13.99 6.57 12.18
C LEU A 221 -13.95 6.70 13.72
N LYS A 222 -13.06 7.54 14.25
CA LYS A 222 -12.96 7.79 15.70
C LYS A 222 -14.25 8.41 16.27
N ARG A 223 -14.98 9.22 15.50
CA ARG A 223 -16.27 9.81 15.93
C ARG A 223 -17.42 8.80 16.07
N LEU A 224 -17.30 7.61 15.47
CA LEU A 224 -18.29 6.54 15.63
C LEU A 224 -18.30 5.93 17.04
N PHE A 225 -17.26 6.20 17.82
CA PHE A 225 -17.13 5.72 19.19
C PHE A 225 -17.31 6.86 20.18
N PRO A 226 -17.84 6.59 21.36
CA PRO A 226 -17.90 7.61 22.41
C PRO A 226 -16.49 8.11 22.75
N PRO A 227 -16.37 9.40 23.16
CA PRO A 227 -15.08 9.95 23.54
C PRO A 227 -14.43 9.08 24.63
N ALA A 228 -13.13 8.88 24.51
CA ALA A 228 -12.36 8.09 25.46
C ALA A 228 -12.60 8.65 26.88
N LYS A 229 -13.00 7.78 27.81
CA LYS A 229 -13.02 8.16 29.23
C LYS A 229 -11.57 8.41 29.64
N VAL A 230 -11.30 9.61 30.16
CA VAL A 230 -10.01 9.92 30.75
C VAL A 230 -9.98 9.22 32.11
N GLU A 231 -9.35 8.05 32.19
CA GLU A 231 -9.00 7.43 33.45
C GLU A 231 -7.66 8.02 33.87
N TYR A 232 -7.66 8.78 34.97
CA TYR A 232 -6.42 9.18 35.63
C TYR A 232 -5.83 7.94 36.32
N VAL A 233 -4.91 7.26 35.62
CA VAL A 233 -4.08 6.25 36.25
C VAL A 233 -2.91 6.99 36.89
N GLU A 234 -2.85 7.04 38.22
CA GLU A 234 -1.65 7.46 38.93
C GLU A 234 -0.52 6.51 38.53
N LYS A 235 0.36 6.98 37.66
CA LYS A 235 1.52 6.22 37.21
C LYS A 235 2.56 6.28 38.33
N GLN A 236 2.62 5.23 39.15
CA GLN A 236 3.74 5.10 40.07
C GLN A 236 5.04 5.02 39.27
N PRO A 237 6.11 5.73 39.73
CA PRO A 237 7.39 5.71 39.03
C PRO A 237 7.93 4.27 38.98
N THR A 238 8.44 3.89 37.82
CA THR A 238 9.08 2.59 37.65
C THR A 238 10.37 2.50 38.46
N LEU A 239 10.83 1.30 38.75
CA LEU A 239 12.09 1.09 39.45
C LEU A 239 13.28 1.76 38.70
N GLU A 240 13.25 1.80 37.41
CA GLU A 240 14.23 2.47 36.56
C GLU A 240 14.19 4.00 36.75
N GLU A 241 13.01 4.61 36.75
CA GLU A 241 12.84 6.05 37.01
C GLU A 241 13.31 6.43 38.41
N ILE A 242 13.00 5.58 39.41
CA ILE A 242 13.48 5.74 40.79
C ILE A 242 15.01 5.61 40.88
N PHE A 243 15.58 4.62 40.19
CA PHE A 243 17.04 4.40 40.16
C PHE A 243 17.76 5.60 39.55
N LEU A 244 17.31 6.07 38.38
CA LEU A 244 17.89 7.23 37.70
C LEU A 244 17.76 8.51 38.53
N ALA A 245 16.64 8.70 39.23
CA ALA A 245 16.45 9.85 40.12
C ALA A 245 17.37 9.83 41.34
N ILE A 246 17.72 8.64 41.86
CA ILE A 246 18.62 8.49 42.99
C ILE A 246 20.09 8.62 42.58
N VAL A 247 20.49 7.99 41.47
CA VAL A 247 21.88 8.00 40.98
C VAL A 247 22.25 9.34 40.36
N GLY A 248 21.35 9.98 39.58
CA GLY A 248 21.59 11.28 38.96
C GLY A 248 21.75 12.44 39.96
N LYS A 249 21.25 12.33 41.17
CA LYS A 249 21.48 13.33 42.24
C LYS A 249 22.86 13.23 42.94
N LYS A 250 23.69 12.24 42.62
CA LYS A 250 25.04 12.08 43.21
C LYS A 250 26.15 12.74 42.38
N GLU A 251 25.87 13.25 41.19
CA GLU A 251 26.90 13.90 40.36
C GLU A 251 26.91 15.45 40.46
N GLU A 252 26.04 16.05 41.29
CA GLU A 252 25.99 17.52 41.52
C GLU A 252 26.52 17.91 42.93
N LYS A 253 27.56 17.23 43.41
CA LYS A 253 28.28 17.69 44.61
C LYS A 253 29.78 17.66 44.41
#